data_9101a9fa2fe40326caa5ca38d87ec660
#
_entry.id   9101a9fa2fe40326caa5ca38d87ec660
#
_cell.length_a   1.000
_cell.length_b   1.000
_cell.length_c   1.000
_cell.angle_alpha   90.00
_cell.angle_beta   90.00
_cell.angle_gamma   90.00
#
_symmetry.space_group_name_H-M   'P 1'
#
loop_
_entity.id
_entity.type
_entity.pdbx_description
1 polymer ?
#
loop_
_entity_poly.entity_id
_entity_poly.type
_entity_poly.pdbx_seq_one_letter_code
_entity_poly.pdbx_strand_id
1 'polypeptide(L)'
;VYRYDGAKTVERAMSIVQEAAAAEPPAEEYDVDIAAVYADALYQSDSEGLMDARMVFTDMEVVGDKVTPPGAMLYVEALFTLNEEGRLDIGDYSVALENAPYTVFPGQVVDYAGTNVTMGTYLALFDEGGMRTEHLVLDGTMIIGGDEQSYNIECRFTTEDGLSVRCIWNGPLAVRDVPGPFSTLTDDYTLDLSNAVCSAKYFADLYGIGGANWFIELKPADGVSGDAVDIDIVCA
;
A
#
# COMPACT_ATOMS: atom_id res chain seq x y z
N VAL A 1 -38.61 52.36 -26.26
CA VAL A 1 -38.97 50.96 -26.57
C VAL A 1 -37.66 50.25 -26.97
N TYR A 2 -37.06 49.53 -26.06
CA TYR A 2 -35.90 48.71 -26.41
C TYR A 2 -36.42 47.45 -27.10
N ARG A 3 -36.09 47.27 -28.38
CA ARG A 3 -36.20 45.94 -29.03
C ARG A 3 -35.07 45.07 -28.58
N TYR A 4 -35.38 44.03 -27.84
CA TYR A 4 -34.48 42.97 -27.48
C TYR A 4 -34.26 42.09 -28.73
N ASP A 5 -33.08 42.18 -29.34
CA ASP A 5 -32.68 41.31 -30.44
C ASP A 5 -32.06 40.03 -29.87
N GLY A 6 -32.92 39.06 -29.57
CA GLY A 6 -32.54 37.79 -28.93
C GLY A 6 -31.57 36.93 -29.76
N ALA A 7 -31.48 37.18 -31.09
CA ALA A 7 -30.58 36.37 -31.94
C ALA A 7 -29.10 36.67 -31.68
N LYS A 8 -28.73 37.95 -31.45
CA LYS A 8 -27.33 38.32 -31.18
C LYS A 8 -26.82 37.85 -29.82
N THR A 9 -27.73 37.68 -28.84
CA THR A 9 -27.38 37.21 -27.52
C THR A 9 -27.12 35.70 -27.50
N VAL A 10 -27.86 34.94 -28.32
CA VAL A 10 -27.69 33.48 -28.44
C VAL A 10 -26.40 33.14 -29.20
N GLU A 11 -26.07 33.86 -30.29
CA GLU A 11 -24.80 33.63 -30.99
C GLU A 11 -23.56 33.95 -30.13
N ARG A 12 -23.63 35.01 -29.29
CA ARG A 12 -22.54 35.33 -28.36
C ARG A 12 -22.42 34.34 -27.23
N ALA A 13 -23.51 33.81 -26.71
CA ALA A 13 -23.48 32.78 -25.69
C ALA A 13 -22.95 31.44 -26.26
N MET A 14 -23.31 31.09 -27.49
CA MET A 14 -22.80 29.87 -28.14
C MET A 14 -21.31 29.97 -28.50
N SER A 15 -20.83 31.17 -28.94
CA SER A 15 -19.37 31.33 -29.19
C SER A 15 -18.54 31.30 -27.91
N ILE A 16 -19.05 31.80 -26.78
CA ILE A 16 -18.35 31.73 -25.48
C ILE A 16 -18.31 30.27 -24.96
N VAL A 17 -19.38 29.52 -25.15
CA VAL A 17 -19.41 28.09 -24.77
C VAL A 17 -18.52 27.26 -25.71
N GLN A 18 -18.43 27.60 -27.00
CA GLN A 18 -17.56 26.92 -27.94
C GLN A 18 -16.06 27.24 -27.71
N GLU A 19 -15.73 28.50 -27.35
CA GLU A 19 -14.34 28.85 -26.96
C GLU A 19 -13.93 28.24 -25.63
N ALA A 20 -14.86 28.08 -24.68
CA ALA A 20 -14.56 27.41 -23.39
C ALA A 20 -14.41 25.88 -23.52
N ALA A 21 -14.99 25.28 -24.57
CA ALA A 21 -14.84 23.83 -24.83
C ALA A 21 -13.60 23.47 -25.66
N ALA A 22 -12.82 24.45 -26.13
CA ALA A 22 -11.74 24.23 -27.10
C ALA A 22 -10.33 24.17 -26.53
N ALA A 23 -10.16 24.13 -25.22
CA ALA A 23 -8.86 23.92 -24.59
C ALA A 23 -8.94 22.76 -23.59
N GLU A 24 -8.95 21.53 -24.09
CA GLU A 24 -8.42 20.45 -23.25
C GLU A 24 -6.95 20.82 -22.94
N PRO A 25 -6.56 20.83 -21.64
CA PRO A 25 -5.16 20.98 -21.33
C PRO A 25 -4.38 19.89 -22.08
N PRO A 26 -3.18 20.19 -22.58
CA PRO A 26 -2.34 19.17 -23.22
C PRO A 26 -2.26 17.97 -22.28
N ALA A 27 -2.48 16.77 -22.83
CA ALA A 27 -2.33 15.55 -22.07
C ALA A 27 -0.93 15.56 -21.45
N GLU A 28 -0.84 15.44 -20.12
CA GLU A 28 0.45 15.30 -19.45
C GLU A 28 1.10 14.03 -19.99
N GLU A 29 2.29 14.14 -20.54
CA GLU A 29 3.09 12.99 -20.97
C GLU A 29 3.88 12.49 -19.76
N TYR A 30 3.77 11.20 -19.48
CA TYR A 30 4.54 10.50 -18.45
C TYR A 30 5.55 9.56 -19.12
N ASP A 31 6.73 9.41 -18.51
CA ASP A 31 7.72 8.45 -18.99
C ASP A 31 7.23 7.01 -18.83
N VAL A 32 6.46 6.77 -17.74
CA VAL A 32 5.79 5.49 -17.47
C VAL A 32 4.33 5.76 -17.10
N ASP A 33 3.41 5.19 -17.86
CA ASP A 33 1.95 5.33 -17.64
C ASP A 33 1.32 3.94 -17.47
N ILE A 34 0.94 3.61 -16.22
CA ILE A 34 0.42 2.31 -15.83
C ILE A 34 -1.10 2.38 -15.76
N ALA A 35 -1.79 1.83 -16.77
CA ALA A 35 -3.21 1.52 -16.65
C ALA A 35 -3.34 0.15 -15.98
N ALA A 36 -3.41 0.14 -14.65
CA ALA A 36 -3.34 -1.09 -13.89
C ALA A 36 -4.52 -2.03 -14.19
N VAL A 37 -4.21 -3.27 -14.49
CA VAL A 37 -5.17 -4.37 -14.72
C VAL A 37 -5.28 -5.29 -13.51
N TYR A 38 -4.33 -5.18 -12.58
CA TYR A 38 -4.31 -5.90 -11.32
C TYR A 38 -3.83 -4.99 -10.20
N ALA A 39 -4.46 -5.11 -9.05
CA ALA A 39 -4.01 -4.50 -7.80
C ALA A 39 -4.19 -5.46 -6.63
N ASP A 40 -3.30 -5.36 -5.67
CA ASP A 40 -3.33 -6.08 -4.40
C ASP A 40 -2.79 -5.17 -3.29
N ALA A 41 -3.24 -5.39 -2.06
CA ALA A 41 -2.76 -4.64 -0.91
C ALA A 41 -2.58 -5.58 0.28
N LEU A 42 -1.44 -5.46 0.97
CA LEU A 42 -1.04 -6.34 2.06
C LEU A 42 -0.64 -5.52 3.28
N TYR A 43 -1.20 -5.88 4.43
CA TYR A 43 -0.77 -5.35 5.72
C TYR A 43 0.72 -5.66 5.97
N GLN A 44 1.45 -4.65 6.46
CA GLN A 44 2.85 -4.78 6.83
C GLN A 44 3.03 -4.67 8.35
N SER A 45 2.50 -3.60 8.92
CA SER A 45 2.59 -3.32 10.36
C SER A 45 1.52 -2.30 10.78
N ASP A 46 1.41 -2.05 12.08
CA ASP A 46 0.63 -0.95 12.61
C ASP A 46 1.39 -0.22 13.73
N SER A 47 1.07 1.04 13.90
CA SER A 47 1.58 1.87 14.96
C SER A 47 0.64 3.03 15.24
N GLU A 48 0.32 3.30 16.51
CA GLU A 48 -0.45 4.47 16.93
C GLU A 48 -1.82 4.63 16.23
N GLY A 49 -2.45 3.50 15.86
CA GLY A 49 -3.75 3.51 15.16
C GLY A 49 -3.65 3.74 13.65
N LEU A 50 -2.44 3.73 13.10
CA LEU A 50 -2.18 3.73 11.67
C LEU A 50 -1.78 2.33 11.22
N MET A 51 -2.27 1.94 10.05
CA MET A 51 -1.93 0.71 9.34
C MET A 51 -0.95 1.06 8.22
N ASP A 52 0.22 0.47 8.26
CA ASP A 52 1.15 0.45 7.14
C ASP A 52 0.73 -0.67 6.19
N ALA A 53 0.48 -0.33 4.95
CA ALA A 53 0.11 -1.28 3.92
C ALA A 53 0.91 -1.09 2.64
N ARG A 54 1.32 -2.20 2.05
CA ARG A 54 1.95 -2.25 0.74
C ARG A 54 0.93 -2.58 -0.32
N MET A 55 0.72 -1.66 -1.24
CA MET A 55 -0.08 -1.87 -2.44
C MET A 55 0.81 -2.22 -3.62
N VAL A 56 0.28 -2.99 -4.55
CA VAL A 56 0.94 -3.35 -5.82
C VAL A 56 -0.04 -3.09 -6.94
N PHE A 57 0.39 -2.36 -7.96
CA PHE A 57 -0.36 -2.09 -9.18
C PHE A 57 0.45 -2.51 -10.39
N THR A 58 -0.16 -3.18 -11.37
CA THR A 58 0.55 -3.59 -12.58
C THR A 58 -0.36 -3.58 -13.81
N ASP A 59 0.20 -3.26 -14.96
CA ASP A 59 -0.41 -3.41 -16.29
C ASP A 59 -0.17 -4.81 -16.89
N MET A 60 0.59 -5.66 -16.22
CA MET A 60 0.85 -7.04 -16.64
C MET A 60 -0.27 -7.98 -16.19
N GLU A 61 -0.52 -9.02 -17.00
CA GLU A 61 -1.41 -10.11 -16.62
C GLU A 61 -0.81 -10.88 -15.43
N VAL A 62 -1.64 -11.12 -14.42
CA VAL A 62 -1.29 -11.87 -13.20
C VAL A 62 -2.07 -13.19 -13.16
N VAL A 63 -1.37 -14.32 -13.13
CA VAL A 63 -1.96 -15.64 -12.99
C VAL A 63 -1.33 -16.37 -11.80
N GLY A 64 -2.10 -16.49 -10.71
CA GLY A 64 -1.55 -16.93 -9.42
C GLY A 64 -0.49 -15.94 -8.93
N ASP A 65 0.72 -16.43 -8.65
CA ASP A 65 1.85 -15.58 -8.19
C ASP A 65 2.78 -15.14 -9.31
N LYS A 66 2.37 -15.30 -10.58
CA LYS A 66 3.21 -14.99 -11.73
C LYS A 66 2.66 -13.83 -12.53
N VAL A 67 3.55 -12.93 -12.90
CA VAL A 67 3.30 -11.84 -13.85
C VAL A 67 3.85 -12.20 -15.24
N THR A 68 3.21 -11.70 -16.28
CA THR A 68 3.63 -11.94 -17.66
C THR A 68 4.30 -10.68 -18.21
N PRO A 69 5.64 -10.62 -18.32
CA PRO A 69 6.37 -9.52 -18.94
C PRO A 69 6.07 -9.40 -20.44
N PRO A 70 6.38 -8.24 -21.06
CA PRO A 70 6.92 -7.02 -20.46
C PRO A 70 5.84 -6.17 -19.78
N GLY A 71 6.25 -5.22 -18.95
CA GLY A 71 5.34 -4.24 -18.34
C GLY A 71 5.93 -3.59 -17.10
N ALA A 72 5.08 -2.91 -16.35
CA ALA A 72 5.47 -2.18 -15.16
C ALA A 72 4.70 -2.65 -13.93
N MET A 73 5.35 -2.58 -12.78
CA MET A 73 4.75 -2.85 -11.48
C MET A 73 5.14 -1.72 -10.52
N LEU A 74 4.15 -1.06 -9.97
CA LEU A 74 4.33 -0.01 -8.97
C LEU A 74 4.02 -0.58 -7.58
N TYR A 75 4.99 -0.53 -6.70
CA TYR A 75 4.84 -0.82 -5.28
C TYR A 75 4.66 0.49 -4.54
N VAL A 76 3.60 0.60 -3.74
CA VAL A 76 3.29 1.79 -2.93
C VAL A 76 3.13 1.37 -1.49
N GLU A 77 3.94 1.93 -0.61
CA GLU A 77 3.84 1.75 0.84
C GLU A 77 3.25 3.00 1.46
N ALA A 78 2.09 2.87 2.11
CA ALA A 78 1.32 4.01 2.59
C ALA A 78 0.64 3.75 3.93
N LEU A 79 0.37 4.83 4.68
CA LEU A 79 -0.28 4.80 5.99
C LEU A 79 -1.76 5.13 5.87
N PHE A 80 -2.58 4.24 6.41
CA PHE A 80 -4.03 4.33 6.50
C PHE A 80 -4.47 4.29 7.97
N THR A 81 -5.70 4.72 8.25
CA THR A 81 -6.31 4.46 9.56
C THR A 81 -6.49 2.95 9.76
N LEU A 82 -6.00 2.45 10.89
CA LEU A 82 -6.15 1.01 11.21
C LEU A 82 -7.62 0.65 11.33
N ASN A 83 -8.05 -0.34 10.58
CA ASN A 83 -9.40 -0.92 10.65
C ASN A 83 -9.36 -2.41 10.27
N GLU A 84 -10.27 -3.18 10.84
CA GLU A 84 -10.31 -4.64 10.68
C GLU A 84 -10.74 -5.08 9.26
N GLU A 85 -11.43 -4.22 8.53
CA GLU A 85 -11.90 -4.51 7.18
C GLU A 85 -10.84 -4.25 6.10
N GLY A 86 -9.69 -3.69 6.47
CA GLY A 86 -8.63 -3.35 5.53
C GLY A 86 -9.02 -2.26 4.52
N ARG A 87 -9.90 -1.33 4.94
CA ARG A 87 -10.35 -0.22 4.09
C ARG A 87 -9.26 0.80 3.90
N LEU A 88 -9.24 1.40 2.72
CA LEU A 88 -8.37 2.53 2.40
C LEU A 88 -9.06 3.84 2.76
N ASP A 89 -8.33 4.79 3.34
CA ASP A 89 -8.84 6.14 3.56
C ASP A 89 -8.87 6.91 2.24
N ILE A 90 -10.01 7.54 1.94
CA ILE A 90 -10.17 8.42 0.78
C ILE A 90 -9.47 9.74 1.08
N GLY A 91 -8.64 10.23 0.15
CA GLY A 91 -7.92 11.49 0.31
C GLY A 91 -6.69 11.62 -0.56
N ASP A 92 -5.96 12.70 -0.31
CA ASP A 92 -4.73 13.06 -1.00
C ASP A 92 -3.52 12.66 -0.15
N TYR A 93 -2.67 11.83 -0.68
CA TYR A 93 -1.46 11.31 -0.06
C TYR A 93 -0.23 12.00 -0.66
N SER A 94 0.78 12.24 0.15
CA SER A 94 2.05 12.80 -0.31
C SER A 94 3.22 11.90 0.07
N VAL A 95 4.24 11.85 -0.78
CA VAL A 95 5.49 11.15 -0.44
C VAL A 95 6.21 11.92 0.66
N ALA A 96 6.42 11.28 1.81
CA ALA A 96 7.08 11.86 2.98
C ALA A 96 7.67 10.77 3.89
N LEU A 97 8.53 11.17 4.82
CA LEU A 97 9.11 10.29 5.86
C LEU A 97 8.35 10.36 7.20
N GLU A 98 7.23 11.06 7.23
CA GLU A 98 6.48 11.29 8.45
C GLU A 98 5.57 10.10 8.77
N ASN A 99 5.51 9.68 10.04
CA ASN A 99 4.53 8.70 10.50
C ASN A 99 3.20 9.41 10.79
N ALA A 100 2.47 9.75 9.73
CA ALA A 100 1.22 10.48 9.78
C ALA A 100 0.20 9.91 8.77
N PRO A 101 -1.11 10.08 8.98
CA PRO A 101 -2.12 9.72 8.00
C PRO A 101 -1.84 10.40 6.65
N TYR A 102 -2.26 9.77 5.57
CA TYR A 102 -2.10 10.27 4.19
C TYR A 102 -0.63 10.40 3.75
N THR A 103 0.25 9.56 4.28
CA THR A 103 1.65 9.48 3.90
C THR A 103 1.90 8.28 2.99
N VAL A 104 2.69 8.50 1.93
CA VAL A 104 3.34 7.48 1.11
C VAL A 104 4.81 7.47 1.47
N PHE A 105 5.39 6.34 1.86
CA PHE A 105 6.81 6.25 2.16
C PHE A 105 7.66 6.27 0.89
N PRO A 106 8.71 7.10 0.82
CA PRO A 106 9.64 7.08 -0.31
C PRO A 106 10.37 5.75 -0.42
N GLY A 107 10.82 5.44 -1.63
CA GLY A 107 11.64 4.27 -1.89
C GLY A 107 13.02 4.39 -1.25
N GLN A 108 13.53 3.28 -0.75
CA GLN A 108 14.87 3.18 -0.19
C GLN A 108 15.46 1.79 -0.39
N VAL A 109 16.79 1.71 -0.42
CA VAL A 109 17.52 0.44 -0.39
C VAL A 109 18.07 0.25 1.01
N VAL A 110 17.75 -0.86 1.63
CA VAL A 110 18.18 -1.23 2.98
C VAL A 110 19.06 -2.47 2.91
N ASP A 111 20.20 -2.44 3.59
CA ASP A 111 21.02 -3.65 3.78
C ASP A 111 20.38 -4.51 4.87
N TYR A 112 19.82 -5.63 4.46
CA TYR A 112 19.27 -6.63 5.37
C TYR A 112 20.16 -7.87 5.39
N ALA A 113 20.97 -7.99 6.44
CA ALA A 113 21.91 -9.10 6.65
C ALA A 113 22.88 -9.34 5.46
N GLY A 114 23.41 -8.27 4.85
CA GLY A 114 24.31 -8.32 3.70
C GLY A 114 23.63 -8.46 2.35
N THR A 115 22.30 -8.34 2.30
CA THR A 115 21.53 -8.34 1.07
C THR A 115 20.78 -7.00 0.95
N ASN A 116 20.97 -6.29 -0.17
CA ASN A 116 20.22 -5.08 -0.45
C ASN A 116 18.77 -5.43 -0.79
N VAL A 117 17.84 -4.83 -0.06
CA VAL A 117 16.39 -4.98 -0.26
C VAL A 117 15.78 -3.62 -0.53
N THR A 118 14.98 -3.52 -1.59
CA THR A 118 14.21 -2.31 -1.89
C THR A 118 12.93 -2.30 -1.06
N MET A 119 12.70 -1.21 -0.34
CA MET A 119 11.57 -0.98 0.54
C MET A 119 10.90 0.37 0.21
N GLY A 120 9.72 0.62 0.78
CA GLY A 120 8.95 1.82 0.50
C GLY A 120 8.30 1.76 -0.88
N THR A 121 8.15 2.93 -1.51
CA THR A 121 7.49 3.06 -2.81
C THR A 121 8.53 3.03 -3.93
N TYR A 122 8.35 2.14 -4.90
CA TYR A 122 9.26 2.00 -6.04
C TYR A 122 8.55 1.44 -7.28
N LEU A 123 9.09 1.79 -8.44
CA LEU A 123 8.68 1.27 -9.73
C LEU A 123 9.60 0.10 -10.12
N ALA A 124 9.03 -1.01 -10.58
CA ALA A 124 9.75 -2.11 -11.20
C ALA A 124 9.34 -2.24 -12.67
N LEU A 125 10.30 -2.13 -13.57
CA LEU A 125 10.12 -2.32 -15.01
C LEU A 125 10.61 -3.71 -15.40
N PHE A 126 9.83 -4.40 -16.22
CA PHE A 126 10.16 -5.73 -16.72
C PHE A 126 10.29 -5.67 -18.25
N ASP A 127 11.43 -6.08 -18.80
CA ASP A 127 11.63 -6.20 -20.23
C ASP A 127 11.00 -7.48 -20.82
N GLU A 128 11.08 -7.66 -22.14
CA GLU A 128 10.57 -8.88 -22.82
C GLU A 128 11.23 -10.18 -22.33
N GLY A 129 12.43 -10.10 -21.79
CA GLY A 129 13.17 -11.23 -21.21
C GLY A 129 12.79 -11.52 -19.76
N GLY A 130 11.96 -10.66 -19.15
CA GLY A 130 11.59 -10.72 -17.72
C GLY A 130 12.67 -10.18 -16.79
N MET A 131 13.69 -9.47 -17.32
CA MET A 131 14.67 -8.78 -16.48
C MET A 131 14.02 -7.59 -15.80
N ARG A 132 14.19 -7.51 -14.47
CA ARG A 132 13.63 -6.48 -13.62
C ARG A 132 14.63 -5.37 -13.35
N THR A 133 14.20 -4.12 -13.53
CA THR A 133 14.92 -2.92 -13.10
C THR A 133 14.05 -2.16 -12.11
N GLU A 134 14.63 -1.68 -11.01
CA GLU A 134 13.92 -0.95 -9.96
C GLU A 134 14.34 0.51 -9.93
N HIS A 135 13.37 1.41 -9.70
CA HIS A 135 13.54 2.86 -9.61
C HIS A 135 12.84 3.35 -8.35
N LEU A 136 13.56 3.94 -7.42
CA LEU A 136 13.01 4.43 -6.15
C LEU A 136 12.15 5.65 -6.39
N VAL A 137 10.95 5.70 -5.84
CA VAL A 137 10.09 6.89 -5.83
C VAL A 137 10.54 7.81 -4.70
N LEU A 138 10.84 9.07 -5.02
CA LEU A 138 11.30 10.05 -4.03
C LEU A 138 10.32 11.19 -3.80
N ASP A 139 9.38 11.43 -4.72
CA ASP A 139 8.43 12.55 -4.63
C ASP A 139 7.14 12.22 -5.37
N GLY A 140 6.08 12.95 -5.05
CA GLY A 140 4.81 12.87 -5.74
C GLY A 140 3.63 12.69 -4.82
N THR A 141 2.50 12.31 -5.43
CA THR A 141 1.21 12.20 -4.76
C THR A 141 0.45 10.96 -5.19
N MET A 142 -0.41 10.46 -4.31
CA MET A 142 -1.43 9.46 -4.63
C MET A 142 -2.79 10.01 -4.17
N ILE A 143 -3.78 9.95 -5.04
CA ILE A 143 -5.15 10.37 -4.75
C ILE A 143 -6.01 9.11 -4.72
N ILE A 144 -6.72 8.91 -3.62
CA ILE A 144 -7.70 7.84 -3.47
C ILE A 144 -9.09 8.46 -3.41
N GLY A 145 -9.94 8.12 -4.37
CA GLY A 145 -11.34 8.48 -4.42
C GLY A 145 -12.24 7.25 -4.56
N GLY A 146 -13.55 7.48 -4.76
CA GLY A 146 -14.51 6.39 -4.89
C GLY A 146 -15.16 5.99 -3.57
N ASP A 147 -15.42 4.72 -3.39
CA ASP A 147 -15.98 4.12 -2.18
C ASP A 147 -15.40 2.71 -1.95
N GLU A 148 -15.81 2.06 -0.85
CA GLU A 148 -15.31 0.73 -0.46
C GLU A 148 -15.55 -0.38 -1.50
N GLN A 149 -16.47 -0.19 -2.43
CA GLN A 149 -16.80 -1.17 -3.48
C GLN A 149 -15.96 -0.96 -4.73
N SER A 150 -15.53 0.29 -4.97
CA SER A 150 -14.73 0.65 -6.14
C SER A 150 -13.93 1.93 -5.88
N TYR A 151 -12.66 1.77 -5.59
CA TYR A 151 -11.72 2.88 -5.48
C TYR A 151 -11.29 3.39 -6.85
N ASN A 152 -11.03 4.70 -6.92
CA ASN A 152 -10.32 5.34 -8.03
C ASN A 152 -9.00 5.83 -7.45
N ILE A 153 -7.90 5.19 -7.81
CA ILE A 153 -6.58 5.52 -7.31
C ILE A 153 -5.75 6.07 -8.45
N GLU A 154 -5.19 7.26 -8.27
CA GLU A 154 -4.24 7.87 -9.20
C GLU A 154 -2.96 8.21 -8.45
N CYS A 155 -1.85 7.60 -8.89
CA CYS A 155 -0.51 7.92 -8.43
C CYS A 155 0.20 8.77 -9.47
N ARG A 156 0.90 9.83 -9.04
CA ARG A 156 1.77 10.69 -9.83
C ARG A 156 3.07 10.86 -9.09
N PHE A 157 4.08 10.13 -9.51
CA PHE A 157 5.35 10.03 -8.79
C PHE A 157 6.54 10.44 -9.66
N THR A 158 7.63 10.79 -8.99
CA THR A 158 8.94 11.03 -9.60
C THR A 158 9.95 10.09 -8.95
N THR A 159 10.73 9.40 -9.78
CA THR A 159 11.77 8.48 -9.31
C THR A 159 13.10 9.20 -9.06
N GLU A 160 14.05 8.50 -8.45
CA GLU A 160 15.41 9.00 -8.14
C GLU A 160 16.21 9.41 -9.38
N ASP A 161 15.95 8.78 -10.52
CA ASP A 161 16.56 9.07 -11.82
C ASP A 161 15.72 10.01 -12.69
N GLY A 162 14.62 10.54 -12.14
CA GLY A 162 13.82 11.60 -12.74
C GLY A 162 12.71 11.12 -13.67
N LEU A 163 12.38 9.81 -13.71
CA LEU A 163 11.23 9.34 -14.46
C LEU A 163 9.92 9.86 -13.83
N SER A 164 9.05 10.39 -14.67
CA SER A 164 7.67 10.72 -14.31
C SER A 164 6.78 9.48 -14.48
N VAL A 165 6.09 9.10 -13.40
CA VAL A 165 5.27 7.89 -13.33
C VAL A 165 3.83 8.26 -13.05
N ARG A 166 2.90 7.78 -13.86
CA ARG A 166 1.47 7.77 -13.53
C ARG A 166 0.99 6.32 -13.39
N CYS A 167 0.15 6.07 -12.40
CA CYS A 167 -0.56 4.81 -12.26
C CYS A 167 -2.04 5.07 -11.97
N ILE A 168 -2.92 4.40 -12.68
CA ILE A 168 -4.36 4.49 -12.48
C ILE A 168 -4.92 3.11 -12.17
N TRP A 169 -5.67 3.02 -11.08
CA TRP A 169 -6.48 1.87 -10.71
C TRP A 169 -7.95 2.28 -10.53
N ASN A 170 -8.85 1.46 -11.08
CA ASN A 170 -10.28 1.61 -10.86
C ASN A 170 -10.87 0.24 -10.54
N GLY A 171 -11.24 0.03 -9.28
CA GLY A 171 -11.78 -1.27 -8.86
C GLY A 171 -11.77 -1.45 -7.34
N PRO A 172 -12.25 -2.60 -6.88
CA PRO A 172 -12.18 -2.96 -5.47
C PRO A 172 -10.72 -3.16 -5.05
N LEU A 173 -10.41 -2.74 -3.84
CA LEU A 173 -9.12 -3.00 -3.20
C LEU A 173 -9.33 -2.98 -1.68
N ALA A 174 -8.79 -3.97 -0.99
CA ALA A 174 -8.77 -4.01 0.46
C ALA A 174 -7.41 -4.54 0.92
N VAL A 175 -6.90 -4.02 2.03
CA VAL A 175 -5.68 -4.52 2.63
C VAL A 175 -5.97 -5.89 3.23
N ARG A 176 -5.26 -6.90 2.76
CA ARG A 176 -5.36 -8.28 3.24
C ARG A 176 -4.47 -8.49 4.47
N ASP A 177 -4.79 -9.52 5.22
CA ASP A 177 -4.02 -10.00 6.36
C ASP A 177 -3.89 -8.96 7.49
N VAL A 178 -4.83 -7.99 7.55
CA VAL A 178 -4.95 -7.09 8.70
C VAL A 178 -5.22 -7.97 9.92
N PRO A 179 -4.39 -7.89 10.97
CA PRO A 179 -4.63 -8.68 12.16
C PRO A 179 -5.97 -8.28 12.78
N GLY A 180 -6.76 -9.28 13.10
CA GLY A 180 -7.96 -9.08 13.91
C GLY A 180 -7.58 -8.56 15.30
N PRO A 181 -8.55 -8.21 16.16
CA PRO A 181 -8.27 -7.76 17.49
C PRO A 181 -7.35 -8.77 18.20
N PHE A 182 -6.32 -8.28 18.88
CA PHE A 182 -5.33 -9.10 19.60
C PHE A 182 -5.98 -10.10 20.57
N SER A 183 -7.21 -9.84 20.96
CA SER A 183 -8.00 -10.74 21.78
C SER A 183 -9.49 -10.62 21.43
N THR A 184 -10.12 -11.77 21.20
CA THR A 184 -11.59 -11.89 21.15
C THR A 184 -12.17 -12.14 22.55
N LEU A 185 -11.32 -12.11 23.58
CA LEU A 185 -11.74 -12.31 24.97
C LEU A 185 -12.48 -11.07 25.47
N THR A 186 -13.71 -11.27 25.91
CA THR A 186 -14.56 -10.23 26.53
C THR A 186 -14.47 -10.22 28.05
N ASP A 187 -13.91 -11.27 28.62
CA ASP A 187 -13.76 -11.49 30.05
C ASP A 187 -12.37 -12.05 30.38
N ASP A 188 -12.00 -12.04 31.66
CA ASP A 188 -10.76 -12.67 32.14
C ASP A 188 -10.75 -14.17 31.77
N TYR A 189 -9.69 -14.60 31.11
CA TYR A 189 -9.50 -15.98 30.71
C TYR A 189 -8.41 -16.66 31.53
N THR A 190 -8.70 -17.85 32.03
CA THR A 190 -7.72 -18.66 32.78
C THR A 190 -7.34 -19.89 31.97
N LEU A 191 -6.10 -19.94 31.53
CA LEU A 191 -5.54 -21.11 30.87
C LEU A 191 -4.85 -22.02 31.89
N ASP A 192 -5.30 -23.28 31.98
CA ASP A 192 -4.65 -24.27 32.84
C ASP A 192 -3.43 -24.85 32.15
N LEU A 193 -2.26 -24.43 32.57
CA LEU A 193 -0.96 -24.89 32.08
C LEU A 193 -0.31 -25.96 32.96
N SER A 194 -1.02 -26.58 33.91
CA SER A 194 -0.45 -27.56 34.84
C SER A 194 0.13 -28.78 34.15
N ASN A 195 -0.35 -29.10 32.93
CA ASN A 195 0.18 -30.21 32.10
C ASN A 195 0.62 -29.71 30.73
N ALA A 196 1.05 -28.44 30.60
CA ALA A 196 1.41 -27.88 29.31
C ALA A 196 2.66 -28.52 28.73
N VAL A 197 2.67 -28.66 27.42
CA VAL A 197 3.89 -28.94 26.65
C VAL A 197 4.58 -27.60 26.39
N CYS A 198 5.84 -27.51 26.82
CA CYS A 198 6.66 -26.32 26.61
C CYS A 198 7.65 -26.57 25.48
N SER A 199 7.71 -25.69 24.49
CA SER A 199 8.81 -25.62 23.53
C SER A 199 9.51 -24.27 23.68
N ALA A 200 10.85 -24.27 23.57
CA ALA A 200 11.64 -23.05 23.61
C ALA A 200 12.62 -23.03 22.43
N LYS A 201 12.68 -21.92 21.74
CA LYS A 201 13.57 -21.71 20.60
C LYS A 201 14.42 -20.47 20.81
N TYR A 202 15.72 -20.65 20.60
CA TYR A 202 16.71 -19.59 20.72
C TYR A 202 16.96 -18.93 19.36
N PHE A 203 16.92 -17.61 19.29
CA PHE A 203 17.11 -16.82 18.08
C PHE A 203 18.33 -15.89 18.12
N ALA A 204 19.25 -16.09 19.05
CA ALA A 204 20.39 -15.19 19.25
C ALA A 204 19.95 -13.74 19.44
N ASP A 205 20.68 -12.78 18.90
CA ASP A 205 20.33 -11.35 18.92
C ASP A 205 19.45 -10.99 17.70
N LEU A 206 18.20 -11.48 17.72
CA LEU A 206 17.26 -11.29 16.59
C LEU A 206 16.99 -9.80 16.30
N TYR A 207 16.95 -8.97 17.34
CA TYR A 207 16.59 -7.55 17.22
C TYR A 207 17.80 -6.62 17.11
N GLY A 208 19.04 -7.14 17.11
CA GLY A 208 20.26 -6.33 17.00
C GLY A 208 20.51 -5.38 18.16
N ILE A 209 19.98 -5.71 19.35
CA ILE A 209 20.05 -4.85 20.55
C ILE A 209 21.08 -5.32 21.59
N GLY A 210 21.90 -6.34 21.23
CA GLY A 210 22.91 -6.91 22.10
C GLY A 210 22.38 -7.92 23.12
N GLY A 211 21.14 -8.39 22.93
CA GLY A 211 20.48 -9.35 23.81
C GLY A 211 20.21 -10.69 23.12
N ALA A 212 20.03 -11.74 23.91
CA ALA A 212 19.57 -13.04 23.42
C ALA A 212 18.04 -13.09 23.38
N ASN A 213 17.45 -13.56 22.28
CA ASN A 213 16.02 -13.71 22.16
C ASN A 213 15.59 -15.18 22.27
N TRP A 214 14.58 -15.43 23.10
CA TRP A 214 13.97 -16.73 23.30
C TRP A 214 12.46 -16.64 23.02
N PHE A 215 11.98 -17.50 22.14
CA PHE A 215 10.57 -17.72 21.93
C PHE A 215 10.13 -18.98 22.67
N ILE A 216 9.16 -18.85 23.58
CA ILE A 216 8.65 -19.94 24.41
C ILE A 216 7.16 -20.10 24.08
N GLU A 217 6.78 -21.29 23.65
CA GLU A 217 5.40 -21.68 23.40
C GLU A 217 4.95 -22.68 24.48
N LEU A 218 3.79 -22.39 25.10
CA LEU A 218 3.14 -23.27 26.07
C LEU A 218 1.77 -23.69 25.51
N LYS A 219 1.58 -24.99 25.32
CA LYS A 219 0.32 -25.57 24.82
C LYS A 219 -0.22 -26.59 25.82
N PRO A 220 -1.56 -26.68 26.03
CA PRO A 220 -2.17 -27.77 26.78
C PRO A 220 -1.77 -29.13 26.17
N ALA A 221 -1.50 -30.13 27.03
CA ALA A 221 -1.04 -31.44 26.59
C ALA A 221 -2.10 -32.28 25.87
N ASP A 222 -3.37 -31.90 26.00
CA ASP A 222 -4.51 -32.62 25.39
C ASP A 222 -4.59 -32.46 23.88
N GLY A 223 -3.94 -31.44 23.30
CA GLY A 223 -3.93 -31.16 21.86
C GLY A 223 -5.32 -30.83 21.27
N VAL A 224 -6.33 -30.65 22.11
CA VAL A 224 -7.72 -30.46 21.72
C VAL A 224 -8.11 -28.99 21.79
N SER A 225 -7.61 -28.24 22.76
CA SER A 225 -7.81 -26.80 22.82
C SER A 225 -6.81 -26.11 21.88
N GLY A 226 -7.28 -25.20 21.05
CA GLY A 226 -6.41 -24.35 20.21
C GLY A 226 -5.64 -23.30 21.01
N ASP A 227 -5.77 -23.31 22.34
CA ASP A 227 -5.20 -22.29 23.20
C ASP A 227 -3.70 -22.48 23.35
N ALA A 228 -2.93 -21.41 23.23
CA ALA A 228 -1.49 -21.37 23.44
C ALA A 228 -1.08 -20.06 24.11
N VAL A 229 0.03 -20.10 24.83
CA VAL A 229 0.71 -18.88 25.30
C VAL A 229 2.06 -18.82 24.63
N ASP A 230 2.29 -17.78 23.87
CA ASP A 230 3.57 -17.46 23.26
C ASP A 230 4.24 -16.32 24.02
N ILE A 231 5.48 -16.56 24.45
CA ILE A 231 6.26 -15.61 25.23
C ILE A 231 7.56 -15.33 24.48
N ASP A 232 7.77 -14.07 24.14
CA ASP A 232 9.02 -13.59 23.55
C ASP A 232 9.84 -12.90 24.65
N ILE A 233 11.03 -13.45 24.95
CA ILE A 233 11.90 -12.97 26.01
C ILE A 233 13.22 -12.50 25.43
N VAL A 234 13.57 -11.26 25.70
CA VAL A 234 14.89 -10.70 25.39
C VAL A 234 15.70 -10.66 26.68
N CYS A 235 16.83 -11.36 26.69
CA CYS A 235 17.77 -11.43 27.81
C CYS A 235 19.05 -10.65 27.47
N ALA A 236 19.48 -9.75 28.36
CA ALA A 236 20.75 -9.04 28.25
C ALA A 236 21.94 -9.92 28.64
#